data_8c0bc46c3076076fc22f2cfcc73c8e8b
#
_entry.id   8c0bc46c3076076fc22f2cfcc73c8e8b
#
_cell.length_a   1.000
_cell.length_b   1.000
_cell.length_c   1.000
_cell.angle_alpha   90.00
_cell.angle_beta   90.00
_cell.angle_gamma   90.00
#
_symmetry.space_group_name_H-M   'P 1'
#
loop_
_entity.id
_entity.type
_entity.pdbx_description
1 polymer ?
#
loop_
_entity_poly.entity_id
_entity_poly.type
_entity_poly.pdbx_seq_one_letter_code
_entity_poly.pdbx_strand_id
1 'polypeptide(L)'
;MKKIFLGVYHPSVLLTYLGLSISLYGVFFSKSLAFSLILLILAGLCDTFDGMVANAFQRNDLEKAFGVQIDSLSDLISFGVFPVHIYLQYFAKFGVFSFLLSVLYLLSVVTRLAYFNASGGEKKDYFTGLAVTYASFFIPLYGLFSVYFSIEKILPGELLYTLLAFFFVFNFKMKKPSLKIRIGL
;
A
#
# COMPACT_ATOMS: atom_id res chain seq x y z
N MET A 1 5.89 -29.86 -20.04
CA MET A 1 4.68 -29.21 -20.62
C MET A 1 5.00 -27.71 -20.81
N LYS A 2 4.81 -27.16 -22.00
CA LYS A 2 4.93 -25.72 -22.23
C LYS A 2 3.79 -25.03 -21.47
N LYS A 3 4.11 -24.10 -20.57
CA LYS A 3 3.07 -23.30 -19.91
C LYS A 3 2.33 -22.47 -20.96
N ILE A 4 1.01 -22.60 -21.02
CA ILE A 4 0.16 -21.86 -21.98
C ILE A 4 0.09 -20.37 -21.59
N PHE A 5 0.13 -20.05 -20.29
CA PHE A 5 0.06 -18.70 -19.77
C PHE A 5 1.39 -18.30 -19.12
N LEU A 6 1.78 -17.05 -19.34
CA LEU A 6 2.91 -16.44 -18.64
C LEU A 6 2.54 -16.19 -17.18
N GLY A 7 3.46 -16.42 -16.26
CA GLY A 7 3.32 -16.07 -14.86
C GLY A 7 3.52 -17.22 -13.89
N VAL A 8 3.45 -16.88 -12.62
CA VAL A 8 3.50 -17.76 -11.46
C VAL A 8 2.17 -17.63 -10.73
N TYR A 9 1.45 -18.73 -10.60
CA TYR A 9 0.12 -18.77 -9.99
C TYR A 9 0.20 -19.46 -8.62
N HIS A 10 0.96 -18.84 -7.71
CA HIS A 10 1.08 -19.28 -6.33
C HIS A 10 -0.06 -18.67 -5.48
N PRO A 11 -0.54 -19.31 -4.39
CA PRO A 11 -1.60 -18.77 -3.53
C PRO A 11 -1.35 -17.34 -3.04
N SER A 12 -0.11 -16.97 -2.72
CA SER A 12 0.25 -15.60 -2.34
C SER A 12 -0.04 -14.61 -3.48
N VAL A 13 0.32 -14.95 -4.73
CA VAL A 13 0.07 -14.08 -5.89
C VAL A 13 -1.43 -13.91 -6.16
N LEU A 14 -2.25 -14.93 -5.90
CA LEU A 14 -3.70 -14.80 -6.01
C LEU A 14 -4.26 -13.82 -4.98
N LEU A 15 -3.70 -13.79 -3.78
CA LEU A 15 -4.09 -12.85 -2.74
C LEU A 15 -3.67 -11.41 -3.08
N THR A 16 -2.48 -11.23 -3.65
CA THR A 16 -2.03 -9.94 -4.19
C THR A 16 -2.98 -9.45 -5.30
N TYR A 17 -3.40 -10.34 -6.22
CA TYR A 17 -4.38 -10.00 -7.26
C TYR A 17 -5.76 -9.64 -6.68
N LEU A 18 -6.18 -10.29 -5.60
CA LEU A 18 -7.42 -9.95 -4.90
C LEU A 18 -7.33 -8.53 -4.33
N GLY A 19 -6.25 -8.19 -3.62
CA GLY A 19 -6.01 -6.84 -3.08
C GLY A 19 -6.00 -5.77 -4.18
N LEU A 20 -5.31 -6.05 -5.30
CA LEU A 20 -5.31 -5.20 -6.49
C LEU A 20 -6.73 -5.00 -7.05
N SER A 21 -7.51 -6.08 -7.17
CA SER A 21 -8.88 -6.02 -7.69
C SER A 21 -9.79 -5.20 -6.79
N ILE A 22 -9.68 -5.33 -5.46
CA ILE A 22 -10.40 -4.51 -4.47
C ILE A 22 -10.05 -3.03 -4.66
N SER A 23 -8.77 -2.71 -4.82
CA SER A 23 -8.30 -1.33 -5.01
C SER A 23 -8.81 -0.73 -6.31
N LEU A 24 -8.76 -1.47 -7.42
CA LEU A 24 -9.32 -1.02 -8.70
C LEU A 24 -10.83 -0.85 -8.63
N TYR A 25 -11.54 -1.75 -7.96
CA TYR A 25 -12.97 -1.57 -7.71
C TYR A 25 -13.24 -0.28 -6.94
N GLY A 26 -12.41 0.05 -5.95
CA GLY A 26 -12.49 1.30 -5.20
C GLY A 26 -12.28 2.53 -6.08
N VAL A 27 -11.30 2.52 -6.98
CA VAL A 27 -11.01 3.62 -7.91
C VAL A 27 -12.17 3.86 -8.88
N PHE A 28 -12.76 2.79 -9.42
CA PHE A 28 -13.76 2.95 -10.50
C PHE A 28 -15.19 3.07 -10.00
N PHE A 29 -15.53 2.46 -8.86
CA PHE A 29 -16.94 2.31 -8.46
C PHE A 29 -17.27 2.87 -7.07
N SER A 30 -16.29 3.28 -6.27
CA SER A 30 -16.59 3.84 -4.96
C SER A 30 -17.17 5.24 -5.07
N LYS A 31 -18.34 5.44 -4.42
CA LYS A 31 -19.08 6.71 -4.42
C LYS A 31 -19.18 7.33 -3.03
N SER A 32 -18.61 6.71 -2.01
CA SER A 32 -18.61 7.25 -0.64
C SER A 32 -17.26 7.10 0.02
N LEU A 33 -16.89 8.08 0.84
CA LEU A 33 -15.64 8.05 1.60
C LEU A 33 -15.55 6.78 2.46
N ALA A 34 -16.59 6.47 3.24
CA ALA A 34 -16.59 5.32 4.13
C ALA A 34 -16.33 4.01 3.37
N PHE A 35 -16.96 3.83 2.21
CA PHE A 35 -16.75 2.64 1.39
C PHE A 35 -15.34 2.58 0.81
N SER A 36 -14.80 3.70 0.31
CA SER A 36 -13.39 3.78 -0.14
C SER A 36 -12.41 3.40 0.96
N LEU A 37 -12.63 3.88 2.20
CA LEU A 37 -11.77 3.58 3.33
C LEU A 37 -11.81 2.10 3.72
N ILE A 38 -13.00 1.47 3.68
CA ILE A 38 -13.15 0.03 3.92
C ILE A 38 -12.37 -0.77 2.87
N LEU A 39 -12.51 -0.42 1.58
CA LEU A 39 -11.78 -1.10 0.50
C LEU A 39 -10.26 -0.93 0.65
N LEU A 40 -9.80 0.25 1.07
CA LEU A 40 -8.37 0.48 1.32
C LEU A 40 -7.83 -0.37 2.48
N ILE A 41 -8.62 -0.52 3.57
CA ILE A 41 -8.27 -1.43 4.66
C ILE A 41 -8.21 -2.88 4.17
N LEU A 42 -9.19 -3.32 3.39
CA LEU A 42 -9.23 -4.68 2.87
C LEU A 42 -8.03 -4.97 1.94
N ALA A 43 -7.65 -4.00 1.09
CA ALA A 43 -6.45 -4.12 0.27
C ALA A 43 -5.18 -4.26 1.12
N GLY A 44 -5.04 -3.46 2.20
CA GLY A 44 -3.92 -3.57 3.14
C GLY A 44 -3.88 -4.89 3.91
N LEU A 45 -5.05 -5.46 4.22
CA LEU A 45 -5.13 -6.80 4.81
C LEU A 45 -4.67 -7.87 3.81
N CYS A 46 -5.11 -7.80 2.54
CA CYS A 46 -4.67 -8.73 1.50
C CYS A 46 -3.14 -8.72 1.35
N ASP A 47 -2.52 -7.54 1.31
CA ASP A 47 -1.06 -7.35 1.27
C ASP A 47 -0.37 -7.98 2.50
N THR A 48 -0.88 -7.71 3.69
CA THR A 48 -0.30 -8.28 4.91
C THR A 48 -0.35 -9.81 4.91
N PHE A 49 -1.46 -10.39 4.43
CA PHE A 49 -1.64 -11.83 4.40
C PHE A 49 -0.87 -12.49 3.26
N ASP A 50 -0.70 -11.87 2.11
CA ASP A 50 0.03 -12.48 0.99
C ASP A 50 1.52 -12.69 1.32
N GLY A 51 2.15 -11.74 2.03
CA GLY A 51 3.48 -11.90 2.57
C GLY A 51 3.59 -13.06 3.58
N MET A 52 2.58 -13.26 4.44
CA MET A 52 2.52 -14.39 5.37
C MET A 52 2.40 -15.72 4.62
N VAL A 53 1.49 -15.79 3.64
CA VAL A 53 1.29 -16.97 2.78
C VAL A 53 2.55 -17.26 1.97
N ALA A 54 3.19 -16.23 1.41
CA ALA A 54 4.42 -16.35 0.67
C ALA A 54 5.55 -17.00 1.47
N ASN A 55 5.63 -16.71 2.77
CA ASN A 55 6.64 -17.27 3.69
C ASN A 55 6.30 -18.69 4.18
N ALA A 56 5.04 -19.12 4.08
CA ALA A 56 4.62 -20.46 4.51
C ALA A 56 4.97 -21.57 3.50
N PHE A 57 5.30 -21.22 2.26
CA PHE A 57 5.57 -22.18 1.18
C PHE A 57 7.02 -22.10 0.70
N GLN A 58 7.57 -23.25 0.30
CA GLN A 58 8.84 -23.30 -0.40
C GLN A 58 8.65 -22.80 -1.84
N ARG A 59 9.42 -21.79 -2.23
CA ARG A 59 9.38 -21.17 -3.55
C ARG A 59 10.74 -21.21 -4.21
N ASN A 60 10.78 -21.52 -5.51
CA ASN A 60 12.00 -21.40 -6.30
C ASN A 60 12.37 -19.92 -6.55
N ASP A 61 13.55 -19.65 -7.10
CA ASP A 61 14.06 -18.29 -7.24
C ASP A 61 13.24 -17.45 -8.24
N LEU A 62 12.70 -18.06 -9.29
CA LEU A 62 11.80 -17.37 -10.22
C LEU A 62 10.49 -16.98 -9.54
N GLU A 63 9.92 -17.86 -8.73
CA GLU A 63 8.69 -17.61 -7.98
C GLU A 63 8.86 -16.49 -6.95
N LYS A 64 10.03 -16.45 -6.28
CA LYS A 64 10.37 -15.36 -5.36
C LYS A 64 10.53 -14.03 -6.08
N ALA A 65 11.31 -14.01 -7.17
CA ALA A 65 11.55 -12.80 -7.95
C ALA A 65 10.24 -12.26 -8.56
N PHE A 66 9.40 -13.15 -9.13
CA PHE A 66 8.10 -12.77 -9.66
C PHE A 66 7.17 -12.22 -8.56
N GLY A 67 7.14 -12.88 -7.39
CA GLY A 67 6.33 -12.44 -6.25
C GLY A 67 6.68 -11.01 -5.82
N VAL A 68 7.95 -10.67 -5.67
CA VAL A 68 8.41 -9.32 -5.30
C VAL A 68 7.99 -8.28 -6.35
N GLN A 69 8.08 -8.61 -7.64
CA GLN A 69 7.70 -7.65 -8.68
C GLN A 69 6.19 -7.42 -8.75
N ILE A 70 5.39 -8.49 -8.68
CA ILE A 70 3.93 -8.35 -8.76
C ILE A 70 3.36 -7.65 -7.52
N ASP A 71 3.93 -7.89 -6.35
CA ASP A 71 3.63 -7.24 -5.10
C ASP A 71 3.85 -5.72 -5.23
N SER A 72 5.03 -5.29 -5.63
CA SER A 72 5.34 -3.87 -5.81
C SER A 72 4.48 -3.17 -6.86
N LEU A 73 4.12 -3.86 -7.96
CA LEU A 73 3.22 -3.32 -8.97
C LEU A 73 1.78 -3.17 -8.44
N SER A 74 1.33 -4.13 -7.64
CA SER A 74 0.03 -4.08 -6.96
C SER A 74 0.00 -2.98 -5.90
N ASP A 75 1.07 -2.84 -5.11
CA ASP A 75 1.22 -1.81 -4.09
C ASP A 75 1.15 -0.40 -4.67
N LEU A 76 1.76 -0.18 -5.84
CA LEU A 76 1.66 1.10 -6.53
C LEU A 76 0.21 1.48 -6.82
N ILE A 77 -0.62 0.54 -7.20
CA ILE A 77 -2.05 0.80 -7.44
C ILE A 77 -2.79 0.93 -6.12
N SER A 78 -2.60 -0.01 -5.20
CA SER A 78 -3.37 -0.12 -3.96
C SER A 78 -3.05 0.99 -2.95
N PHE A 79 -1.77 1.37 -2.84
CA PHE A 79 -1.31 2.36 -1.85
C PHE A 79 -0.74 3.64 -2.48
N GLY A 80 -0.69 3.69 -3.81
CA GLY A 80 -0.37 4.89 -4.56
C GLY A 80 -1.61 5.50 -5.24
N VAL A 81 -2.11 4.85 -6.28
CA VAL A 81 -3.20 5.39 -7.12
C VAL A 81 -4.52 5.48 -6.36
N PHE A 82 -4.91 4.44 -5.64
CA PHE A 82 -6.18 4.45 -4.91
C PHE A 82 -6.22 5.51 -3.78
N PRO A 83 -5.19 5.69 -2.93
CA PRO A 83 -5.11 6.83 -2.03
C PRO A 83 -5.19 8.20 -2.72
N VAL A 84 -4.53 8.39 -3.86
CA VAL A 84 -4.65 9.63 -4.63
C VAL A 84 -6.08 9.84 -5.12
N HIS A 85 -6.76 8.80 -5.58
CA HIS A 85 -8.19 8.89 -5.92
C HIS A 85 -9.02 9.34 -4.71
N ILE A 86 -8.82 8.73 -3.52
CA ILE A 86 -9.50 9.12 -2.28
C ILE A 86 -9.22 10.59 -1.94
N TYR A 87 -7.96 11.02 -2.05
CA TYR A 87 -7.57 12.41 -1.80
C TYR A 87 -8.32 13.37 -2.72
N LEU A 88 -8.25 13.16 -4.03
CA LEU A 88 -8.86 14.05 -5.02
C LEU A 88 -10.39 14.08 -4.92
N GLN A 89 -11.00 12.95 -4.55
CA GLN A 89 -12.46 12.85 -4.47
C GLN A 89 -13.05 13.45 -3.19
N TYR A 90 -12.34 13.39 -2.06
CA TYR A 90 -12.95 13.68 -0.76
C TYR A 90 -12.23 14.75 0.06
N PHE A 91 -10.94 14.98 -0.16
CA PHE A 91 -10.14 15.87 0.69
C PHE A 91 -9.52 17.06 -0.07
N ALA A 92 -9.37 16.94 -1.38
CA ALA A 92 -8.72 17.99 -2.16
C ALA A 92 -9.65 19.17 -2.42
N LYS A 93 -9.12 20.37 -2.29
CA LYS A 93 -9.68 21.57 -2.92
C LYS A 93 -9.11 21.61 -4.34
N PHE A 94 -9.93 21.32 -5.34
CA PHE A 94 -9.49 21.23 -6.74
C PHE A 94 -8.61 22.42 -7.16
N GLY A 95 -7.45 22.13 -7.78
CA GLY A 95 -6.51 23.11 -8.27
C GLY A 95 -5.14 22.52 -8.57
N VAL A 96 -4.26 23.36 -9.07
CA VAL A 96 -2.87 22.97 -9.41
C VAL A 96 -2.13 22.42 -8.21
N PHE A 97 -2.37 22.94 -7.01
CA PHE A 97 -1.75 22.46 -5.78
C PHE A 97 -2.12 20.99 -5.49
N SER A 98 -3.40 20.64 -5.57
CA SER A 98 -3.85 19.25 -5.34
C SER A 98 -3.28 18.28 -6.36
N PHE A 99 -3.14 18.71 -7.61
CA PHE A 99 -2.48 17.93 -8.65
C PHE A 99 -1.00 17.71 -8.32
N LEU A 100 -0.26 18.76 -7.97
CA LEU A 100 1.16 18.67 -7.64
C LEU A 100 1.39 17.79 -6.41
N LEU A 101 0.55 17.88 -5.38
CA LEU A 101 0.63 17.02 -4.20
C LEU A 101 0.34 15.57 -4.55
N SER A 102 -0.61 15.29 -5.43
CA SER A 102 -0.89 13.93 -5.92
C SER A 102 0.31 13.34 -6.66
N VAL A 103 0.96 14.13 -7.51
CA VAL A 103 2.19 13.73 -8.22
C VAL A 103 3.31 13.46 -7.21
N LEU A 104 3.53 14.36 -6.24
CA LEU A 104 4.55 14.20 -5.20
C LEU A 104 4.34 12.91 -4.38
N TYR A 105 3.09 12.65 -3.98
CA TYR A 105 2.72 11.43 -3.27
C TYR A 105 3.03 10.18 -4.09
N LEU A 106 2.59 10.13 -5.36
CA LEU A 106 2.88 8.99 -6.25
C LEU A 106 4.37 8.78 -6.48
N LEU A 107 5.13 9.85 -6.72
CA LEU A 107 6.59 9.76 -6.88
C LEU A 107 7.27 9.21 -5.63
N SER A 108 6.80 9.60 -4.43
CA SER A 108 7.33 9.07 -3.17
C SER A 108 7.05 7.57 -3.01
N VAL A 109 5.83 7.11 -3.38
CA VAL A 109 5.47 5.69 -3.39
C VAL A 109 6.35 4.90 -4.37
N VAL A 110 6.48 5.36 -5.61
CA VAL A 110 7.33 4.73 -6.64
C VAL A 110 8.78 4.64 -6.16
N THR A 111 9.32 5.74 -5.63
CA THR A 111 10.70 5.79 -5.12
C THR A 111 10.90 4.80 -3.98
N ARG A 112 9.93 4.71 -3.05
CA ARG A 112 9.99 3.78 -1.92
C ARG A 112 10.00 2.32 -2.37
N LEU A 113 9.10 1.95 -3.29
CA LEU A 113 9.00 0.59 -3.83
C LEU A 113 10.24 0.22 -4.64
N ALA A 114 10.72 1.11 -5.50
CA ALA A 114 11.94 0.89 -6.28
C ALA A 114 13.17 0.73 -5.37
N TYR A 115 13.31 1.57 -4.34
CA TYR A 115 14.41 1.46 -3.38
C TYR A 115 14.37 0.13 -2.62
N PHE A 116 13.18 -0.29 -2.17
CA PHE A 116 12.99 -1.56 -1.48
C PHE A 116 13.44 -2.74 -2.35
N ASN A 117 13.00 -2.78 -3.62
CA ASN A 117 13.38 -3.85 -4.55
C ASN A 117 14.87 -3.84 -4.88
N ALA A 118 15.45 -2.66 -5.11
CA ALA A 118 16.87 -2.52 -5.44
C ALA A 118 17.80 -2.87 -4.26
N SER A 119 17.36 -2.63 -3.02
CA SER A 119 18.13 -2.96 -1.82
C SER A 119 18.08 -4.44 -1.40
N GLY A 120 17.43 -5.30 -2.20
CA GLY A 120 17.28 -6.73 -1.92
C GLY A 120 16.32 -7.03 -0.78
N GLY A 121 15.36 -6.13 -0.57
CA GLY A 121 14.43 -6.19 0.55
C GLY A 121 15.03 -5.63 1.84
N GLU A 122 14.25 -5.63 2.90
CA GLU A 122 14.69 -5.06 4.16
C GLU A 122 15.65 -5.99 4.91
N LYS A 123 16.69 -5.40 5.51
CA LYS A 123 17.57 -6.11 6.44
C LYS A 123 16.76 -6.75 7.56
N LYS A 124 17.21 -7.91 8.07
CA LYS A 124 16.44 -8.76 9.00
C LYS A 124 15.87 -8.03 10.23
N ASP A 125 16.49 -6.94 10.68
CA ASP A 125 16.19 -6.32 11.98
C ASP A 125 15.53 -4.95 11.92
N TYR A 126 15.59 -4.23 10.78
CA TYR A 126 15.14 -2.85 10.66
C TYR A 126 14.44 -2.58 9.34
N PHE A 127 13.34 -1.80 9.42
CA PHE A 127 12.73 -1.14 8.27
C PHE A 127 13.43 0.19 8.00
N THR A 128 13.69 0.50 6.74
CA THR A 128 14.21 1.80 6.34
C THR A 128 13.06 2.62 5.78
N GLY A 129 12.66 3.70 6.44
CA GLY A 129 11.51 4.52 6.07
C GLY A 129 10.15 3.85 6.37
N LEU A 130 9.06 4.57 6.12
CA LEU A 130 7.71 4.06 6.29
C LEU A 130 7.35 3.14 5.09
N ALA A 131 6.75 1.97 5.34
CA ALA A 131 6.22 1.14 4.27
C ALA A 131 4.96 1.78 3.66
N VAL A 132 4.77 1.66 2.34
CA VAL A 132 3.64 2.28 1.63
C VAL A 132 2.29 1.73 2.08
N THR A 133 2.25 0.48 2.54
CA THR A 133 1.07 -0.19 3.10
C THR A 133 0.48 0.51 4.32
N TYR A 134 1.27 1.31 5.05
CA TYR A 134 0.73 2.15 6.15
C TYR A 134 -0.28 3.21 5.67
N ALA A 135 -0.35 3.50 4.37
CA ALA A 135 -1.44 4.32 3.82
C ALA A 135 -2.82 3.72 4.15
N SER A 136 -2.94 2.37 4.11
CA SER A 136 -4.18 1.64 4.45
C SER A 136 -4.57 1.73 5.93
N PHE A 137 -3.72 2.25 6.78
CA PHE A 137 -3.99 2.53 8.20
C PHE A 137 -4.24 4.03 8.45
N PHE A 138 -3.31 4.89 8.03
CA PHE A 138 -3.38 6.32 8.35
C PHE A 138 -4.50 7.06 7.63
N ILE A 139 -4.78 6.71 6.36
CA ILE A 139 -5.84 7.38 5.60
C ILE A 139 -7.23 7.03 6.13
N PRO A 140 -7.59 5.75 6.41
CA PRO A 140 -8.85 5.43 7.07
C PRO A 140 -8.98 6.03 8.47
N LEU A 141 -7.90 6.04 9.26
CA LEU A 141 -7.90 6.66 10.58
C LEU A 141 -8.23 8.15 10.48
N TYR A 142 -7.56 8.87 9.59
CA TYR A 142 -7.84 10.27 9.31
C TYR A 142 -9.30 10.48 8.83
N GLY A 143 -9.77 9.65 7.91
CA GLY A 143 -11.13 9.75 7.38
C GLY A 143 -12.19 9.56 8.47
N LEU A 144 -11.99 8.62 9.39
CA LEU A 144 -12.85 8.45 10.57
C LEU A 144 -12.87 9.70 11.45
N PHE A 145 -11.69 10.24 11.77
CA PHE A 145 -11.59 11.46 12.56
C PHE A 145 -12.19 12.68 11.85
N SER A 146 -12.08 12.76 10.52
CA SER A 146 -12.68 13.81 9.71
C SER A 146 -14.21 13.79 9.81
N VAL A 147 -14.82 12.61 9.72
CA VAL A 147 -16.27 12.44 9.78
C VAL A 147 -16.83 12.73 11.18
N TYR A 148 -16.18 12.22 12.24
CA TYR A 148 -16.73 12.34 13.61
C TYR A 148 -16.36 13.64 14.31
N PHE A 149 -15.18 14.19 14.07
CA PHE A 149 -14.63 15.32 14.81
C PHE A 149 -14.38 16.56 13.95
N SER A 150 -14.74 16.53 12.66
CA SER A 150 -14.46 17.62 11.70
C SER A 150 -12.98 18.05 11.74
N ILE A 151 -12.07 17.08 11.92
CA ILE A 151 -10.64 17.34 12.13
C ILE A 151 -9.99 18.04 10.94
N GLU A 152 -10.60 18.00 9.77
CA GLU A 152 -10.17 18.68 8.55
C GLU A 152 -10.04 20.20 8.70
N LYS A 153 -10.73 20.79 9.68
CA LYS A 153 -10.60 22.23 10.02
C LYS A 153 -9.27 22.53 10.72
N ILE A 154 -8.71 21.55 11.41
CA ILE A 154 -7.47 21.68 12.19
C ILE A 154 -6.31 21.05 11.43
N LEU A 155 -6.54 19.89 10.85
CA LEU A 155 -5.56 19.09 10.10
C LEU A 155 -6.11 18.81 8.71
N PRO A 156 -5.81 19.64 7.70
CA PRO A 156 -6.32 19.41 6.35
C PRO A 156 -5.72 18.14 5.73
N GLY A 157 -6.47 17.48 4.83
CA GLY A 157 -6.04 16.26 4.15
C GLY A 157 -4.72 16.42 3.41
N GLU A 158 -4.44 17.62 2.88
CA GLU A 158 -3.18 17.96 2.22
C GLU A 158 -1.97 17.74 3.15
N LEU A 159 -2.11 18.04 4.44
CA LEU A 159 -1.04 17.84 5.40
C LEU A 159 -0.77 16.35 5.65
N LEU A 160 -1.81 15.53 5.77
CA LEU A 160 -1.66 14.08 5.89
C LEU A 160 -0.89 13.50 4.69
N TYR A 161 -1.33 13.81 3.46
CA TYR A 161 -0.69 13.29 2.26
C TYR A 161 0.74 13.80 2.08
N THR A 162 1.02 15.05 2.46
CA THR A 162 2.38 15.60 2.48
C THR A 162 3.27 14.84 3.49
N LEU A 163 2.77 14.59 4.69
CA LEU A 163 3.50 13.83 5.71
C LEU A 163 3.76 12.39 5.26
N LEU A 164 2.77 11.70 4.70
CA LEU A 164 2.96 10.35 4.18
C LEU A 164 4.01 10.32 3.06
N ALA A 165 3.92 11.25 2.08
CA ALA A 165 4.90 11.37 1.01
C ALA A 165 6.32 11.59 1.55
N PHE A 166 6.47 12.45 2.55
CA PHE A 166 7.75 12.69 3.21
C PHE A 166 8.27 11.43 3.91
N PHE A 167 7.45 10.75 4.74
CA PHE A 167 7.88 9.59 5.51
C PHE A 167 8.15 8.35 4.65
N PHE A 168 7.56 8.22 3.47
CA PHE A 168 7.89 7.14 2.54
C PHE A 168 9.33 7.22 2.04
N VAL A 169 9.85 8.44 1.81
CA VAL A 169 11.22 8.65 1.29
C VAL A 169 12.23 9.04 2.38
N PHE A 170 11.76 9.39 3.58
CA PHE A 170 12.65 9.79 4.66
C PHE A 170 13.43 8.60 5.22
N ASN A 171 14.76 8.73 5.26
CA ASN A 171 15.66 7.65 5.66
C ASN A 171 15.78 7.57 7.19
N PHE A 172 14.88 6.81 7.83
CA PHE A 172 14.97 6.47 9.24
C PHE A 172 14.83 4.95 9.45
N LYS A 173 15.41 4.46 10.52
CA LYS A 173 15.38 3.03 10.84
C LYS A 173 14.31 2.75 11.88
N MET A 174 13.34 1.90 11.54
CA MET A 174 12.36 1.37 12.48
C MET A 174 12.69 -0.08 12.82
N LYS A 175 12.66 -0.42 14.10
CA LYS A 175 12.81 -1.81 14.53
C LYS A 175 11.58 -2.62 14.11
N LYS A 176 11.78 -3.77 13.50
CA LYS A 176 10.68 -4.67 13.13
C LYS A 176 9.93 -5.11 14.39
N PRO A 177 8.60 -4.97 14.45
CA PRO A 177 7.82 -5.60 15.50
C PRO A 177 7.98 -7.12 15.38
N SER A 178 8.53 -7.76 16.42
CA SER A 178 8.70 -9.21 16.44
C SER A 178 7.36 -9.89 16.75
N LEU A 179 6.45 -9.93 15.78
CA LEU A 179 5.28 -10.81 15.85
C LEU A 179 5.73 -12.25 15.60
N LYS A 180 6.22 -12.90 16.66
CA LYS A 180 6.37 -14.36 16.67
C LYS A 180 4.97 -14.99 16.82
N ILE A 181 4.20 -15.05 15.76
CA ILE A 181 3.06 -15.95 15.71
C ILE A 181 3.63 -17.34 15.55
N ARG A 182 3.76 -18.07 16.67
CA ARG A 182 4.02 -19.51 16.68
C ARG A 182 2.74 -20.17 16.15
N ILE A 183 2.68 -20.44 14.86
CA ILE A 183 1.72 -21.38 14.31
C ILE A 183 2.24 -22.75 14.74
N GLY A 184 1.66 -23.29 15.84
CA GLY A 184 1.87 -24.68 16.23
C GLY A 184 1.20 -25.57 15.18
N LEU A 185 2.00 -26.31 14.44
CA LEU A 185 1.64 -27.55 13.75
C LEU A 185 2.20 -28.69 14.54
#